data_bbb85157e11f62b1b165115919ff3063
#
_entry.id   bbb85157e11f62b1b165115919ff3063
#
_cell.length_a   1.000
_cell.length_b   1.000
_cell.length_c   1.000
_cell.angle_alpha   90.00
_cell.angle_beta   90.00
_cell.angle_gamma   90.00
#
_symmetry.space_group_name_H-M   'P 1'
#
loop_
_entity.id
_entity.type
_entity.pdbx_description
1 polymer ?
#
loop_
_entity_poly.entity_id
_entity_poly.type
_entity_poly.pdbx_seq_one_letter_code
_entity_poly.pdbx_strand_id
1 'polypeptide(L)'
;MQNVFDTQLANSFLEDEYSVSYQNLVEKKLAIVLDKGETRSNWLRRPLSDSQLKYAALDVEYLINIYFEQEKELILSNKLAWLKEDVEKLIDFTLCSRADYEEAPRTLPKAQENELLQKFNTLVEQIATREGINVTLFFSKKAQKEFLRKVYIQGVERAFDNLTEWRKELLSKDLISLLK
;
A
#
# COMPACT_ATOMS: atom_id res chain seq x y z
N MET A 1 -4.61 -18.13 1.34
CA MET A 1 -5.01 -17.87 -0.07
C MET A 1 -3.73 -17.86 -0.88
N GLN A 2 -3.64 -18.63 -1.96
CA GLN A 2 -2.49 -18.61 -2.86
C GLN A 2 -2.91 -17.91 -4.15
N ASN A 3 -2.00 -17.17 -4.78
CA ASN A 3 -2.21 -16.46 -6.05
C ASN A 3 -3.26 -15.34 -6.03
N VAL A 4 -3.15 -14.44 -5.05
CA VAL A 4 -3.93 -13.20 -5.04
C VAL A 4 -3.09 -12.08 -5.70
N PHE A 5 -3.74 -11.32 -6.58
CA PHE A 5 -3.17 -10.12 -7.19
C PHE A 5 -4.16 -8.97 -6.99
N ASP A 6 -3.73 -7.89 -6.37
CA ASP A 6 -4.52 -6.69 -6.16
C ASP A 6 -4.13 -5.63 -7.19
N THR A 7 -5.02 -5.36 -8.15
CA THR A 7 -4.76 -4.41 -9.24
C THR A 7 -4.65 -2.95 -8.75
N GLN A 8 -5.31 -2.59 -7.66
CA GLN A 8 -5.21 -1.25 -7.09
C GLN A 8 -3.89 -1.06 -6.37
N LEU A 9 -3.47 -2.06 -5.59
CA LEU A 9 -2.16 -2.05 -4.94
C LEU A 9 -1.03 -2.11 -5.98
N ALA A 10 -1.18 -2.92 -7.03
CA ALA A 10 -0.24 -2.98 -8.15
C ALA A 10 -0.04 -1.60 -8.79
N ASN A 11 -1.13 -0.86 -9.00
CA ASN A 11 -1.05 0.50 -9.54
C ASN A 11 -0.21 1.44 -8.66
N SER A 12 -0.28 1.29 -7.34
CA SER A 12 0.50 2.12 -6.41
C SER A 12 2.02 1.89 -6.50
N PHE A 13 2.46 0.74 -7.05
CA PHE A 13 3.86 0.46 -7.35
C PHE A 13 4.32 0.99 -8.70
N LEU A 14 3.39 1.28 -9.61
CA LEU A 14 3.67 1.65 -11.00
C LEU A 14 3.45 3.14 -11.27
N GLU A 15 2.56 3.77 -10.51
CA GLU A 15 2.11 5.15 -10.71
C GLU A 15 2.26 5.98 -9.43
N ASP A 16 2.32 7.30 -9.58
CA ASP A 16 2.42 8.22 -8.43
C ASP A 16 1.12 8.28 -7.60
N GLU A 17 -0.01 7.84 -8.16
CA GLU A 17 -1.30 7.87 -7.48
C GLU A 17 -1.47 6.64 -6.59
N TYR A 18 -1.47 6.87 -5.26
CA TYR A 18 -1.52 5.79 -4.26
C TYR A 18 -2.84 5.02 -4.21
N SER A 19 -3.97 5.67 -4.45
CA SER A 19 -5.28 5.03 -4.33
C SER A 19 -6.15 5.36 -5.53
N VAL A 20 -6.25 4.44 -6.46
CA VAL A 20 -7.07 4.56 -7.68
C VAL A 20 -8.26 3.64 -7.56
N SER A 21 -9.48 4.15 -7.82
CA SER A 21 -10.66 3.27 -7.90
C SER A 21 -10.57 2.36 -9.13
N TYR A 22 -11.25 1.21 -9.07
CA TYR A 22 -11.29 0.29 -10.22
C TYR A 22 -11.76 0.97 -11.52
N GLN A 23 -12.81 1.79 -11.44
CA GLN A 23 -13.31 2.52 -12.62
C GLN A 23 -12.26 3.48 -13.20
N ASN A 24 -11.55 4.22 -12.34
CA ASN A 24 -10.50 5.11 -12.79
C ASN A 24 -9.30 4.33 -13.37
N LEU A 25 -9.02 3.14 -12.83
CA LEU A 25 -7.96 2.27 -13.34
C LEU A 25 -8.32 1.75 -14.74
N VAL A 26 -9.56 1.30 -14.95
CA VAL A 26 -10.08 0.88 -16.27
C VAL A 26 -10.03 2.05 -17.25
N GLU A 27 -10.48 3.24 -16.86
CA GLU A 27 -10.44 4.43 -17.71
C GLU A 27 -9.01 4.79 -18.12
N LYS A 28 -8.07 4.77 -17.18
CA LYS A 28 -6.66 5.09 -17.46
C LYS A 28 -5.97 4.06 -18.35
N LYS A 29 -6.15 2.78 -18.05
CA LYS A 29 -5.41 1.71 -18.74
C LYS A 29 -6.08 1.30 -20.07
N LEU A 30 -7.40 1.35 -20.14
CA LEU A 30 -8.15 0.83 -21.31
C LEU A 30 -8.93 1.91 -22.08
N ALA A 31 -8.95 3.16 -21.61
CA ALA A 31 -9.74 4.26 -22.15
C ALA A 31 -11.26 3.96 -22.19
N ILE A 32 -11.76 3.15 -21.25
CA ILE A 32 -13.16 2.76 -21.11
C ILE A 32 -13.74 3.46 -19.87
N VAL A 33 -14.84 4.19 -20.06
CA VAL A 33 -15.57 4.84 -18.98
C VAL A 33 -16.66 3.91 -18.46
N LEU A 34 -16.58 3.51 -17.19
CA LEU A 34 -17.59 2.67 -16.55
C LEU A 34 -18.70 3.52 -15.92
N ASP A 35 -19.95 3.04 -16.05
CA ASP A 35 -21.10 3.66 -15.39
C ASP A 35 -21.04 3.45 -13.87
N LYS A 36 -21.38 4.51 -13.12
CA LYS A 36 -21.40 4.51 -11.64
C LYS A 36 -22.83 4.44 -11.05
N GLY A 37 -23.83 4.22 -11.90
CA GLY A 37 -25.25 4.35 -11.54
C GLY A 37 -25.69 3.45 -10.38
N GLU A 38 -25.14 2.25 -10.28
CA GLU A 38 -25.56 1.27 -9.26
C GLU A 38 -24.67 1.21 -8.00
N THR A 39 -23.64 2.05 -7.89
CA THR A 39 -22.68 2.05 -6.75
C THR A 39 -23.40 2.15 -5.38
N ARG A 40 -24.51 2.90 -5.31
CA ARG A 40 -25.28 3.14 -4.07
C ARG A 40 -26.64 2.46 -4.07
N SER A 41 -26.90 1.52 -4.97
CA SER A 41 -28.17 0.80 -5.05
C SER A 41 -28.31 -0.21 -3.90
N ASN A 42 -29.55 -0.70 -3.68
CA ASN A 42 -29.80 -1.69 -2.63
C ASN A 42 -29.41 -3.10 -3.09
N TRP A 43 -28.16 -3.48 -2.85
CA TRP A 43 -27.57 -4.77 -3.19
C TRP A 43 -28.09 -5.95 -2.35
N LEU A 44 -28.88 -5.71 -1.28
CA LEU A 44 -29.48 -6.77 -0.48
C LEU A 44 -30.80 -7.26 -1.04
N ARG A 45 -31.46 -6.47 -1.88
CA ARG A 45 -32.73 -6.83 -2.52
C ARG A 45 -32.54 -8.02 -3.49
N ARG A 46 -33.49 -8.92 -3.50
CA ARG A 46 -33.54 -10.05 -4.44
C ARG A 46 -34.92 -10.10 -5.14
N PRO A 47 -34.94 -10.46 -6.45
CA PRO A 47 -33.80 -10.64 -7.36
C PRO A 47 -33.08 -9.31 -7.63
N LEU A 48 -31.83 -9.37 -8.08
CA LEU A 48 -31.12 -8.19 -8.59
C LEU A 48 -31.78 -7.73 -9.90
N SER A 49 -31.74 -6.42 -10.14
CA SER A 49 -32.19 -5.85 -11.42
C SER A 49 -31.19 -6.13 -12.53
N ASP A 50 -31.62 -6.03 -13.80
CA ASP A 50 -30.72 -6.20 -14.95
C ASP A 50 -29.59 -5.16 -14.94
N SER A 51 -29.86 -3.92 -14.48
CA SER A 51 -28.83 -2.88 -14.32
C SER A 51 -27.79 -3.28 -13.27
N GLN A 52 -28.23 -3.85 -12.13
CA GLN A 52 -27.33 -4.35 -11.09
C GLN A 52 -26.48 -5.52 -11.60
N LEU A 53 -27.08 -6.46 -12.33
CA LEU A 53 -26.35 -7.59 -12.92
C LEU A 53 -25.29 -7.11 -13.92
N LYS A 54 -25.65 -6.16 -14.77
CA LYS A 54 -24.72 -5.55 -15.73
C LYS A 54 -23.59 -4.83 -15.00
N TYR A 55 -23.90 -4.03 -13.97
CA TYR A 55 -22.89 -3.35 -13.16
C TYR A 55 -21.90 -4.33 -12.51
N ALA A 56 -22.41 -5.40 -11.87
CA ALA A 56 -21.58 -6.42 -11.25
C ALA A 56 -20.67 -7.16 -12.26
N ALA A 57 -21.15 -7.38 -13.49
CA ALA A 57 -20.33 -7.97 -14.56
C ALA A 57 -19.20 -7.01 -14.99
N LEU A 58 -19.49 -5.71 -15.14
CA LEU A 58 -18.50 -4.69 -15.50
C LEU A 58 -17.42 -4.50 -14.42
N ASP A 59 -17.74 -4.74 -13.14
CA ASP A 59 -16.77 -4.64 -12.05
C ASP A 59 -15.66 -5.72 -12.09
N VAL A 60 -15.81 -6.75 -12.93
CA VAL A 60 -14.81 -7.84 -13.07
C VAL A 60 -14.32 -8.03 -14.51
N GLU A 61 -15.04 -7.51 -15.51
CA GLU A 61 -14.79 -7.76 -16.94
C GLU A 61 -13.38 -7.40 -17.38
N TYR A 62 -12.85 -6.29 -16.86
CA TYR A 62 -11.57 -5.74 -17.29
C TYR A 62 -10.39 -6.10 -16.37
N LEU A 63 -10.64 -6.81 -15.26
CA LEU A 63 -9.59 -7.14 -14.29
C LEU A 63 -8.47 -7.97 -14.89
N ILE A 64 -8.80 -8.92 -15.76
CA ILE A 64 -7.81 -9.80 -16.38
C ILE A 64 -6.86 -9.01 -17.31
N ASN A 65 -7.39 -8.07 -18.07
CA ASN A 65 -6.59 -7.24 -19.00
C ASN A 65 -5.64 -6.34 -18.21
N ILE A 66 -6.15 -5.69 -17.14
CA ILE A 66 -5.36 -4.84 -16.25
C ILE A 66 -4.27 -5.68 -15.56
N TYR A 67 -4.61 -6.89 -15.08
CA TYR A 67 -3.66 -7.80 -14.46
C TYR A 67 -2.46 -8.09 -15.38
N PHE A 68 -2.70 -8.49 -16.62
CA PHE A 68 -1.60 -8.82 -17.55
C PHE A 68 -0.72 -7.62 -17.89
N GLU A 69 -1.30 -6.43 -18.04
CA GLU A 69 -0.51 -5.21 -18.25
C GLU A 69 0.34 -4.88 -17.03
N GLN A 70 -0.26 -4.84 -15.85
CA GLN A 70 0.44 -4.50 -14.61
C GLN A 70 1.49 -5.54 -14.24
N GLU A 71 1.21 -6.84 -14.41
CA GLU A 71 2.19 -7.90 -14.16
C GLU A 71 3.45 -7.71 -15.02
N LYS A 72 3.28 -7.43 -16.33
CA LYS A 72 4.38 -7.15 -17.23
C LYS A 72 5.19 -5.92 -16.80
N GLU A 73 4.52 -4.82 -16.45
CA GLU A 73 5.18 -3.59 -15.98
C GLU A 73 5.93 -3.81 -14.67
N LEU A 74 5.35 -4.57 -13.73
CA LEU A 74 5.98 -4.91 -12.44
C LEU A 74 7.21 -5.82 -12.62
N ILE A 75 7.18 -6.76 -13.57
CA ILE A 75 8.35 -7.59 -13.91
C ILE A 75 9.47 -6.71 -14.48
N LEU A 76 9.15 -5.84 -15.43
CA LEU A 76 10.13 -4.94 -16.06
C LEU A 76 10.77 -3.96 -15.06
N SER A 77 10.00 -3.50 -14.06
CA SER A 77 10.49 -2.61 -13.00
C SER A 77 11.07 -3.34 -11.78
N ASN A 78 11.14 -4.68 -11.78
CA ASN A 78 11.58 -5.53 -10.67
C ASN A 78 10.78 -5.35 -9.37
N LYS A 79 9.49 -4.96 -9.46
CA LYS A 79 8.62 -4.68 -8.30
C LYS A 79 7.58 -5.78 -8.03
N LEU A 80 7.50 -6.83 -8.86
CA LEU A 80 6.51 -7.88 -8.69
C LEU A 80 6.65 -8.64 -7.35
N ALA A 81 7.89 -8.86 -6.89
CA ALA A 81 8.14 -9.48 -5.60
C ALA A 81 7.65 -8.59 -4.44
N TRP A 82 7.86 -7.28 -4.53
CA TRP A 82 7.38 -6.30 -3.55
C TRP A 82 5.85 -6.31 -3.40
N LEU A 83 5.14 -6.34 -4.55
CA LEU A 83 3.68 -6.46 -4.55
C LEU A 83 3.22 -7.74 -3.86
N LYS A 84 3.86 -8.88 -4.16
CA LYS A 84 3.50 -10.18 -3.55
C LYS A 84 3.65 -10.15 -2.03
N GLU A 85 4.75 -9.63 -1.52
CA GLU A 85 4.97 -9.47 -0.08
C GLU A 85 3.90 -8.57 0.58
N ASP A 86 3.55 -7.46 -0.05
CA ASP A 86 2.54 -6.55 0.48
C ASP A 86 1.14 -7.18 0.49
N VAL A 87 0.78 -7.94 -0.55
CA VAL A 87 -0.49 -8.69 -0.60
C VAL A 87 -0.54 -9.77 0.47
N GLU A 88 0.52 -10.55 0.65
CA GLU A 88 0.61 -11.57 1.69
C GLU A 88 0.45 -10.94 3.08
N LYS A 89 1.12 -9.84 3.34
CA LYS A 89 1.03 -9.13 4.62
C LYS A 89 -0.36 -8.56 4.89
N LEU A 90 -1.05 -8.06 3.87
CA LEU A 90 -2.44 -7.61 3.99
C LEU A 90 -3.38 -8.77 4.34
N ILE A 91 -3.19 -9.94 3.74
CA ILE A 91 -3.97 -11.14 4.02
C ILE A 91 -3.73 -11.59 5.46
N ASP A 92 -2.48 -11.69 5.90
CA ASP A 92 -2.13 -12.09 7.26
C ASP A 92 -2.69 -11.12 8.30
N PHE A 93 -2.58 -9.82 8.06
CA PHE A 93 -3.15 -8.79 8.94
C PHE A 93 -4.68 -8.89 9.05
N THR A 94 -5.36 -9.26 7.96
CA THR A 94 -6.82 -9.40 7.94
C THR A 94 -7.28 -10.66 8.67
N LEU A 95 -6.49 -11.74 8.62
CA LEU A 95 -6.80 -13.02 9.25
C LEU A 95 -6.40 -13.06 10.73
N CYS A 96 -5.34 -12.35 11.11
CA CYS A 96 -4.93 -12.20 12.51
C CYS A 96 -5.83 -11.13 13.15
N SER A 97 -6.71 -11.54 14.06
CA SER A 97 -7.50 -10.63 14.89
C SER A 97 -6.61 -9.50 15.42
N ARG A 98 -7.09 -8.27 15.33
CA ARG A 98 -6.41 -7.06 15.84
C ARG A 98 -5.85 -7.36 17.24
N ALA A 99 -4.56 -7.60 17.33
CA ALA A 99 -3.87 -7.48 18.60
C ALA A 99 -3.99 -6.02 19.04
N ASP A 100 -4.45 -5.80 20.25
CA ASP A 100 -4.63 -4.48 20.84
C ASP A 100 -3.33 -3.69 20.68
N TYR A 101 -3.38 -2.64 19.89
CA TYR A 101 -2.31 -1.65 19.83
C TYR A 101 -2.40 -0.82 21.11
N GLU A 102 -1.74 -1.26 22.16
CA GLU A 102 -1.43 -0.36 23.27
C GLU A 102 -0.54 0.77 22.73
N GLU A 103 -1.05 1.98 22.82
CA GLU A 103 -0.22 3.17 22.54
C GLU A 103 0.93 3.18 23.55
N ALA A 104 2.12 2.86 23.07
CA ALA A 104 3.31 2.94 23.89
C ALA A 104 3.48 4.36 24.44
N PRO A 105 3.85 4.52 25.74
CA PRO A 105 3.99 5.82 26.37
C PRO A 105 4.98 6.70 25.59
N ARG A 106 4.67 7.98 25.45
CA ARG A 106 5.56 8.96 24.81
C ARG A 106 6.83 9.11 25.67
N THR A 107 7.96 8.78 25.10
CA THR A 107 9.25 8.77 25.80
C THR A 107 10.22 9.86 25.33
N LEU A 108 9.99 10.45 24.16
CA LEU A 108 10.79 11.55 23.61
C LEU A 108 10.13 12.92 23.87
N PRO A 109 10.93 13.97 24.19
CA PRO A 109 10.43 15.33 24.15
C PRO A 109 9.87 15.64 22.75
N LYS A 110 8.70 16.28 22.71
CA LYS A 110 7.95 16.54 21.46
C LYS A 110 8.79 17.24 20.38
N ALA A 111 9.71 18.11 20.78
CA ALA A 111 10.60 18.80 19.85
C ALA A 111 11.56 17.83 19.14
N GLN A 112 12.17 16.90 19.90
CA GLN A 112 13.09 15.89 19.35
C GLN A 112 12.35 14.86 18.47
N GLU A 113 11.13 14.44 18.88
CA GLU A 113 10.27 13.57 18.08
C GLU A 113 9.96 14.22 16.73
N ASN A 114 9.63 15.50 16.71
CA ASN A 114 9.31 16.22 15.47
C ASN A 114 10.54 16.40 14.56
N GLU A 115 11.71 16.72 15.13
CA GLU A 115 12.95 16.86 14.34
C GLU A 115 13.34 15.53 13.68
N LEU A 116 13.30 14.43 14.46
CA LEU A 116 13.60 13.09 13.94
C LEU A 116 12.59 12.66 12.86
N LEU A 117 11.31 12.95 13.08
CA LEU A 117 10.26 12.65 12.13
C LEU A 117 10.45 13.44 10.82
N GLN A 118 10.87 14.69 10.90
CA GLN A 118 11.17 15.50 9.71
C GLN A 118 12.34 14.93 8.92
N LYS A 119 13.43 14.58 9.59
CA LYS A 119 14.61 13.95 8.96
C LYS A 119 14.23 12.62 8.31
N PHE A 120 13.45 11.79 9.00
CA PHE A 120 12.99 10.51 8.46
C PHE A 120 12.04 10.68 7.28
N ASN A 121 11.12 11.66 7.32
CA ASN A 121 10.26 11.96 6.19
C ASN A 121 11.07 12.33 4.93
N THR A 122 12.10 13.16 5.08
CA THR A 122 13.00 13.51 3.97
C THR A 122 13.70 12.28 3.41
N LEU A 123 14.18 11.38 4.26
CA LEU A 123 14.80 10.12 3.84
C LEU A 123 13.81 9.24 3.07
N VAL A 124 12.59 9.09 3.57
CA VAL A 124 11.52 8.31 2.92
C VAL A 124 11.19 8.88 1.54
N GLU A 125 11.08 10.21 1.41
CA GLU A 125 10.84 10.89 0.13
C GLU A 125 11.99 10.67 -0.86
N GLN A 126 13.23 10.74 -0.41
CA GLN A 126 14.43 10.48 -1.25
C GLN A 126 14.45 9.04 -1.76
N ILE A 127 14.20 8.06 -0.89
CA ILE A 127 14.16 6.64 -1.27
C ILE A 127 13.02 6.40 -2.26
N ALA A 128 11.82 6.88 -1.95
CA ALA A 128 10.65 6.70 -2.81
C ALA A 128 10.87 7.30 -4.21
N THR A 129 11.47 8.48 -4.30
CA THR A 129 11.83 9.11 -5.58
C THR A 129 12.88 8.30 -6.34
N ARG A 130 13.91 7.83 -5.66
CA ARG A 130 14.98 7.02 -6.26
C ARG A 130 14.44 5.71 -6.85
N GLU A 131 13.54 5.05 -6.14
CA GLU A 131 12.96 3.76 -6.55
C GLU A 131 11.72 3.92 -7.46
N GLY A 132 11.27 5.16 -7.72
CA GLY A 132 10.08 5.44 -8.53
C GLY A 132 8.82 4.78 -7.95
N ILE A 133 8.59 4.94 -6.63
CA ILE A 133 7.40 4.44 -5.92
C ILE A 133 6.70 5.57 -5.17
N ASN A 134 5.41 5.41 -4.95
CA ASN A 134 4.65 6.38 -4.16
C ASN A 134 5.13 6.44 -2.71
N VAL A 135 5.34 7.65 -2.20
CA VAL A 135 5.81 7.89 -0.81
C VAL A 135 4.87 7.25 0.22
N THR A 136 3.56 7.33 0.00
CA THR A 136 2.57 6.76 0.92
C THR A 136 2.58 5.23 0.90
N LEU A 137 2.84 4.62 -0.25
CA LEU A 137 3.04 3.18 -0.40
C LEU A 137 4.28 2.72 0.38
N PHE A 138 5.39 3.45 0.23
CA PHE A 138 6.63 3.11 0.94
C PHE A 138 6.46 3.28 2.45
N PHE A 139 6.11 4.49 2.90
CA PHE A 139 5.81 4.80 4.30
C PHE A 139 4.83 5.95 4.43
N SER A 140 3.59 5.68 4.79
CA SER A 140 2.64 6.74 5.15
C SER A 140 3.13 7.53 6.37
N LYS A 141 2.69 8.78 6.52
CA LYS A 141 3.06 9.62 7.69
C LYS A 141 2.75 8.96 9.04
N LYS A 142 1.66 8.19 9.11
CA LYS A 142 1.30 7.40 10.29
C LYS A 142 2.33 6.28 10.53
N ALA A 143 2.65 5.52 9.48
CA ALA A 143 3.63 4.43 9.57
C ALA A 143 5.03 4.93 9.94
N GLN A 144 5.47 6.09 9.43
CA GLN A 144 6.73 6.73 9.80
C GLN A 144 6.80 7.01 11.30
N LYS A 145 5.73 7.59 11.85
CA LYS A 145 5.66 7.90 13.28
C LYS A 145 5.66 6.64 14.15
N GLU A 146 4.91 5.63 13.77
CA GLU A 146 4.87 4.33 14.45
C GLU A 146 6.23 3.62 14.41
N PHE A 147 6.89 3.64 13.25
CA PHE A 147 8.21 3.05 13.07
C PHE A 147 9.26 3.71 13.97
N LEU A 148 9.36 5.04 13.95
CA LEU A 148 10.31 5.77 14.78
C LEU A 148 10.08 5.55 16.29
N ARG A 149 8.82 5.46 16.71
CA ARG A 149 8.51 5.12 18.11
C ARG A 149 9.01 3.73 18.47
N LYS A 150 8.81 2.74 17.58
CA LYS A 150 9.34 1.38 17.81
C LYS A 150 10.85 1.37 17.85
N VAL A 151 11.52 2.08 16.94
CA VAL A 151 12.98 2.23 16.96
C VAL A 151 13.46 2.77 18.30
N TYR A 152 12.80 3.79 18.81
CA TYR A 152 13.17 4.40 20.08
C TYR A 152 12.94 3.49 21.31
N ILE A 153 11.81 2.78 21.34
CA ILE A 153 11.42 1.97 22.50
C ILE A 153 12.07 0.59 22.48
N GLN A 154 12.18 -0.04 21.32
CA GLN A 154 12.54 -1.46 21.18
C GLN A 154 13.84 -1.68 20.41
N GLY A 155 14.41 -0.62 19.83
CA GLY A 155 15.58 -0.69 18.97
C GLY A 155 15.24 -0.94 17.50
N VAL A 156 16.22 -0.70 16.63
CA VAL A 156 16.08 -0.78 15.18
C VAL A 156 15.69 -2.18 14.72
N GLU A 157 16.32 -3.23 15.25
CA GLU A 157 16.07 -4.61 14.85
C GLU A 157 14.60 -4.99 15.01
N ARG A 158 14.01 -4.75 16.18
CA ARG A 158 12.59 -5.05 16.44
C ARG A 158 11.63 -4.16 15.63
N ALA A 159 12.02 -2.93 15.32
CA ALA A 159 11.21 -2.08 14.46
C ALA A 159 11.14 -2.63 13.03
N PHE A 160 12.22 -3.25 12.55
CA PHE A 160 12.27 -3.90 11.25
C PHE A 160 11.38 -5.16 11.15
N ASP A 161 11.17 -5.93 12.23
CA ASP A 161 10.39 -7.19 12.19
C ASP A 161 8.98 -7.02 11.59
N ASN A 162 8.41 -5.82 11.69
CA ASN A 162 7.08 -5.54 11.14
C ASN A 162 7.08 -5.02 9.70
N LEU A 163 8.25 -4.86 9.08
CA LEU A 163 8.35 -4.43 7.69
C LEU A 163 8.41 -5.62 6.74
N THR A 164 8.03 -5.41 5.49
CA THR A 164 8.31 -6.33 4.39
C THR A 164 9.81 -6.31 4.07
N GLU A 165 10.33 -7.39 3.48
CA GLU A 165 11.76 -7.49 3.21
C GLU A 165 12.23 -6.38 2.27
N TRP A 166 11.46 -6.06 1.24
CA TRP A 166 11.81 -4.97 0.33
C TRP A 166 11.93 -3.59 1.02
N ARG A 167 11.06 -3.31 2.03
CA ARG A 167 11.18 -2.07 2.81
C ARG A 167 12.41 -2.07 3.70
N LYS A 168 12.74 -3.23 4.29
CA LYS A 168 13.97 -3.40 5.10
C LYS A 168 15.22 -3.15 4.25
N GLU A 169 15.28 -3.74 3.07
CA GLU A 169 16.42 -3.58 2.14
C GLU A 169 16.64 -2.11 1.75
N LEU A 170 15.56 -1.40 1.42
CA LEU A 170 15.63 0.00 1.01
C LEU A 170 16.03 0.93 2.17
N LEU A 171 15.53 0.67 3.39
CA LEU A 171 15.81 1.50 4.55
C LEU A 171 17.17 1.23 5.19
N SER A 172 17.61 -0.02 5.23
CA SER A 172 18.76 -0.43 6.04
C SER A 172 20.05 0.33 5.71
N LYS A 173 20.24 0.69 4.45
CA LYS A 173 21.44 1.39 3.99
C LYS A 173 21.53 2.83 4.50
N ASP A 174 20.39 3.50 4.57
CA ASP A 174 20.32 4.95 4.80
C ASP A 174 19.91 5.29 6.24
N LEU A 175 19.17 4.40 6.93
CA LEU A 175 18.68 4.63 8.29
C LEU A 175 19.81 4.75 9.33
N ILE A 176 20.89 3.99 9.18
CA ILE A 176 22.04 4.03 10.09
C ILE A 176 22.70 5.41 10.11
N SER A 177 22.69 6.11 8.99
CA SER A 177 23.25 7.47 8.88
C SER A 177 22.38 8.51 9.57
N LEU A 178 21.08 8.26 9.65
CA LEU A 178 20.08 9.16 10.25
C LEU A 178 20.04 9.07 11.80
N LEU A 179 20.39 7.90 12.35
CA LEU A 179 20.35 7.63 13.80
C LEU A 179 21.66 7.91 14.52
N LYS A 180 22.71 8.28 13.80
CA LYS A 180 23.99 8.76 14.32
C LYS A 180 23.95 10.25 14.59
#